data_1f19f26c17ed2c3e1ff82b01145e6ddb
#
_entry.id   1f19f26c17ed2c3e1ff82b01145e6ddb
#
_cell.length_a   1.000
_cell.length_b   1.000
_cell.length_c   1.000
_cell.angle_alpha   90.00
_cell.angle_beta   90.00
_cell.angle_gamma   90.00
#
_symmetry.space_group_name_H-M   'P 1'
#
loop_
_entity.id
_entity.type
_entity.pdbx_description
1 polymer ?
#
loop_
_entity_poly.entity_id
_entity_poly.type
_entity_poly.pdbx_seq_one_letter_code
_entity_poly.pdbx_strand_id
1 'polypeptide(L)'
;CLVLVFALLSISVFAVASSNPTPDPDPDAFYITECTTYGDVLEHFYPDEYASLTSDVKAAYDSQYILGKNDDHTFTRTITATDGPDDPYSAWFETSTTGVYSDPTAKAKGPDILVSLVSKAESSSEGEIRAQSFLEATSPCPQMTTLIIVYDNTSKVEKTFYDSDSNTNSLEMDETVEDLESGMEYRVTCTATVTFPAGYVPPVATRGGVHYITVK
;
A
#
# COMPACT_ATOMS: atom_id res chain seq x y z
N CYS A 1 -65.87 41.78 15.61
CA CYS A 1 -65.10 40.56 15.35
C CYS A 1 -63.68 40.97 15.04
N LEU A 2 -62.77 40.79 16.03
CA LEU A 2 -61.38 41.17 15.93
C LEU A 2 -60.59 39.89 15.57
N VAL A 3 -60.03 39.80 14.37
CA VAL A 3 -59.17 38.70 13.95
C VAL A 3 -57.73 39.09 14.20
N LEU A 4 -57.11 38.45 15.20
CA LEU A 4 -55.70 38.58 15.52
C LEU A 4 -54.88 37.66 14.64
N VAL A 5 -54.11 38.21 13.68
CA VAL A 5 -53.16 37.47 12.86
C VAL A 5 -51.84 37.42 13.60
N PHE A 6 -51.48 36.22 14.11
CA PHE A 6 -50.13 35.95 14.62
C PHE A 6 -49.20 35.65 13.45
N ALA A 7 -48.32 36.59 13.13
CA ALA A 7 -47.21 36.35 12.24
C ALA A 7 -46.09 35.63 12.98
N LEU A 8 -45.92 34.35 12.76
CA LEU A 8 -44.76 33.58 13.22
C LEU A 8 -43.54 33.96 12.37
N LEU A 9 -42.66 34.79 12.95
CA LEU A 9 -41.31 35.01 12.40
C LEU A 9 -40.47 33.76 12.67
N SER A 10 -40.29 32.95 11.65
CA SER A 10 -39.30 31.86 11.67
C SER A 10 -37.91 32.45 11.48
N ILE A 11 -37.15 32.56 12.56
CA ILE A 11 -35.73 32.91 12.50
C ILE A 11 -34.98 31.66 12.04
N SER A 12 -34.64 31.59 10.78
CA SER A 12 -33.69 30.58 10.29
C SER A 12 -32.29 30.93 10.76
N VAL A 13 -31.83 30.24 11.77
CA VAL A 13 -30.41 30.27 12.16
C VAL A 13 -29.64 29.51 11.09
N PHE A 14 -29.02 30.21 10.16
CA PHE A 14 -27.99 29.62 9.30
C PHE A 14 -26.78 29.31 10.20
N ALA A 15 -26.59 28.05 10.51
CA ALA A 15 -25.30 27.56 10.99
C ALA A 15 -24.30 27.78 9.86
N VAL A 16 -23.46 28.80 9.97
CA VAL A 16 -22.27 28.95 9.16
C VAL A 16 -21.35 27.82 9.61
N ALA A 17 -21.30 26.73 8.82
CA ALA A 17 -20.26 25.76 8.97
C ALA A 17 -18.93 26.51 8.76
N SER A 18 -18.16 26.66 9.84
CA SER A 18 -16.78 27.13 9.77
C SER A 18 -16.03 26.08 8.98
N SER A 19 -15.89 26.29 7.68
CA SER A 19 -14.90 25.55 6.90
C SER A 19 -13.55 26.04 7.41
N ASN A 20 -12.88 25.22 8.22
CA ASN A 20 -11.46 25.41 8.43
C ASN A 20 -10.84 25.45 7.03
N PRO A 21 -10.05 26.48 6.69
CA PRO A 21 -9.34 26.48 5.42
C PRO A 21 -8.52 25.20 5.37
N THR A 22 -8.73 24.40 4.34
CA THR A 22 -7.82 23.29 4.03
C THR A 22 -6.43 23.91 3.95
N PRO A 23 -5.45 23.42 4.72
CA PRO A 23 -4.09 23.95 4.61
C PRO A 23 -3.67 23.95 3.16
N ASP A 24 -3.03 25.04 2.72
CA ASP A 24 -2.45 25.11 1.38
C ASP A 24 -1.49 23.91 1.25
N PRO A 25 -1.57 23.11 0.20
CA PRO A 25 -0.70 21.95 0.06
C PRO A 25 0.75 22.39 0.11
N ASP A 26 1.55 21.70 0.91
CA ASP A 26 2.98 21.91 1.00
C ASP A 26 3.60 21.69 -0.40
N PRO A 27 4.21 22.72 -1.02
CA PRO A 27 4.73 22.60 -2.37
C PRO A 27 5.88 21.58 -2.51
N ASP A 28 6.53 21.23 -1.42
CA ASP A 28 7.63 20.29 -1.38
C ASP A 28 7.16 18.85 -1.02
N ALA A 29 5.87 18.66 -0.70
CA ALA A 29 5.34 17.36 -0.35
C ALA A 29 4.88 16.57 -1.59
N PHE A 30 5.09 15.26 -1.55
CA PHE A 30 4.57 14.34 -2.57
C PHE A 30 3.14 13.92 -2.22
N TYR A 31 2.21 14.12 -3.14
CA TYR A 31 0.80 13.74 -2.99
C TYR A 31 0.43 12.62 -3.96
N ILE A 32 -0.21 11.57 -3.43
CA ILE A 32 -0.75 10.48 -4.23
C ILE A 32 -2.06 10.94 -4.88
N THR A 33 -2.16 10.78 -6.19
CA THR A 33 -3.37 11.06 -7.00
C THR A 33 -3.95 9.76 -7.56
N GLU A 34 -5.11 9.83 -8.21
CA GLU A 34 -5.70 8.69 -8.92
C GLU A 34 -4.82 8.14 -10.05
N CYS A 35 -3.88 8.95 -10.54
CA CYS A 35 -2.95 8.57 -11.61
C CYS A 35 -1.56 8.16 -11.08
N THR A 36 -1.31 8.24 -9.77
CA THR A 36 0.00 7.91 -9.20
C THR A 36 0.17 6.41 -9.13
N THR A 37 1.22 5.91 -9.75
CA THR A 37 1.62 4.50 -9.72
C THR A 37 2.63 4.24 -8.60
N TYR A 38 2.86 2.97 -8.27
CA TYR A 38 3.98 2.60 -7.40
C TYR A 38 5.33 2.91 -8.05
N GLY A 39 5.42 2.87 -9.39
CA GLY A 39 6.61 3.27 -10.14
C GLY A 39 6.93 4.75 -9.96
N ASP A 40 5.93 5.65 -10.01
CA ASP A 40 6.11 7.09 -9.77
C ASP A 40 6.68 7.38 -8.39
N VAL A 41 6.18 6.68 -7.35
CA VAL A 41 6.70 6.82 -5.98
C VAL A 41 8.13 6.31 -5.88
N LEU A 42 8.42 5.15 -6.48
CA LEU A 42 9.74 4.56 -6.44
C LEU A 42 10.76 5.44 -7.19
N GLU A 43 10.41 5.96 -8.38
CA GLU A 43 11.26 6.87 -9.13
C GLU A 43 11.52 8.19 -8.38
N HIS A 44 10.52 8.70 -7.65
CA HIS A 44 10.66 9.95 -6.91
C HIS A 44 11.56 9.81 -5.66
N PHE A 45 11.35 8.76 -4.85
CA PHE A 45 12.04 8.61 -3.58
C PHE A 45 13.32 7.77 -3.67
N TYR A 46 13.43 6.89 -4.68
CA TYR A 46 14.52 5.93 -4.88
C TYR A 46 14.96 5.88 -6.36
N PRO A 47 15.41 7.01 -6.95
CA PRO A 47 15.65 7.08 -8.39
C PRO A 47 16.76 6.14 -8.88
N ASP A 48 17.79 5.91 -8.08
CA ASP A 48 18.90 5.02 -8.44
C ASP A 48 18.46 3.55 -8.41
N GLU A 49 17.69 3.16 -7.40
CA GLU A 49 17.11 1.84 -7.25
C GLU A 49 16.12 1.57 -8.39
N TYR A 50 15.21 2.53 -8.65
CA TYR A 50 14.28 2.42 -9.77
C TYR A 50 15.03 2.29 -11.11
N ALA A 51 16.06 3.10 -11.35
CA ALA A 51 16.86 3.02 -12.58
C ALA A 51 17.51 1.64 -12.77
N SER A 52 17.89 0.98 -11.68
CA SER A 52 18.56 -0.33 -11.67
C SER A 52 17.62 -1.53 -11.92
N LEU A 53 16.29 -1.36 -11.77
CA LEU A 53 15.32 -2.41 -11.99
C LEU A 53 15.29 -2.88 -13.44
N THR A 54 14.97 -4.16 -13.65
CA THR A 54 14.72 -4.69 -15.00
C THR A 54 13.46 -4.06 -15.61
N SER A 55 13.37 -4.07 -16.95
CA SER A 55 12.20 -3.52 -17.67
C SER A 55 10.88 -4.15 -17.20
N ASP A 56 10.89 -5.45 -16.92
CA ASP A 56 9.67 -6.18 -16.53
C ASP A 56 9.23 -5.82 -15.11
N VAL A 57 10.17 -5.60 -14.19
CA VAL A 57 9.88 -5.14 -12.82
C VAL A 57 9.40 -3.69 -12.83
N LYS A 58 10.02 -2.80 -13.63
CA LYS A 58 9.53 -1.43 -13.84
C LYS A 58 8.10 -1.43 -14.35
N ALA A 59 7.83 -2.17 -15.44
CA ALA A 59 6.50 -2.27 -16.00
C ALA A 59 5.45 -2.79 -14.98
N ALA A 60 5.86 -3.70 -14.09
CA ALA A 60 4.99 -4.19 -13.03
C ALA A 60 4.63 -3.09 -12.02
N TYR A 61 5.56 -2.23 -11.61
CA TYR A 61 5.30 -1.09 -10.72
C TYR A 61 4.52 0.02 -11.43
N ASP A 62 4.88 0.37 -12.68
CA ASP A 62 4.27 1.44 -13.47
C ASP A 62 2.82 1.14 -13.88
N SER A 63 2.43 -0.13 -13.90
CA SER A 63 1.06 -0.55 -14.26
C SER A 63 0.09 -0.54 -13.09
N GLN A 64 0.54 -0.26 -11.86
CA GLN A 64 -0.28 -0.35 -10.66
C GLN A 64 -0.48 1.01 -10.00
N TYR A 65 -1.72 1.46 -9.95
CA TYR A 65 -2.11 2.70 -9.29
C TYR A 65 -2.33 2.49 -7.79
N ILE A 66 -1.87 3.44 -6.97
CA ILE A 66 -1.99 3.36 -5.50
C ILE A 66 -3.44 3.58 -5.05
N LEU A 67 -4.13 4.59 -5.61
CA LEU A 67 -5.53 4.91 -5.32
C LEU A 67 -6.49 4.45 -6.43
N GLY A 68 -5.96 4.09 -7.59
CA GLY A 68 -6.74 3.77 -8.77
C GLY A 68 -7.48 2.44 -8.67
N LYS A 69 -8.51 2.27 -9.49
CA LYS A 69 -9.15 0.98 -9.73
C LYS A 69 -8.21 0.17 -10.61
N ASN A 70 -7.41 -0.66 -9.97
CA ASN A 70 -6.71 -1.72 -10.68
C ASN A 70 -7.76 -2.74 -11.09
N ASP A 71 -8.18 -2.73 -12.35
CA ASP A 71 -9.22 -3.60 -12.91
C ASP A 71 -8.79 -5.09 -12.95
N ASP A 72 -7.52 -5.38 -12.66
CA ASP A 72 -6.98 -6.75 -12.59
C ASP A 72 -6.55 -7.11 -11.16
N HIS A 73 -7.45 -7.65 -10.41
CA HIS A 73 -7.38 -8.74 -9.39
C HIS A 73 -6.05 -9.03 -8.64
N THR A 74 -5.10 -8.14 -8.60
CA THR A 74 -3.81 -8.36 -7.92
C THR A 74 -3.81 -7.93 -6.46
N PHE A 75 -4.80 -7.16 -6.03
CA PHE A 75 -4.98 -6.80 -4.62
C PHE A 75 -6.10 -7.63 -4.01
N THR A 76 -5.77 -8.80 -3.51
CA THR A 76 -6.69 -9.55 -2.67
C THR A 76 -6.61 -8.97 -1.26
N ARG A 77 -7.60 -8.16 -0.88
CA ARG A 77 -7.78 -7.73 0.50
C ARG A 77 -8.35 -8.91 1.28
N THR A 78 -7.49 -9.68 1.92
CA THR A 78 -7.92 -10.60 2.97
C THR A 78 -7.62 -9.92 4.30
N ILE A 79 -8.62 -9.28 4.89
CA ILE A 79 -8.53 -8.81 6.26
C ILE A 79 -8.88 -10.02 7.12
N THR A 80 -7.89 -10.61 7.75
CA THR A 80 -8.10 -11.53 8.85
C THR A 80 -7.70 -10.79 10.12
N ALA A 81 -8.66 -10.15 10.77
CA ALA A 81 -8.45 -9.59 12.10
C ALA A 81 -8.23 -10.75 13.08
N THR A 82 -7.06 -10.80 13.71
CA THR A 82 -6.73 -11.82 14.74
C THR A 82 -7.11 -11.37 16.15
N ASP A 83 -7.37 -10.09 16.38
CA ASP A 83 -7.71 -9.53 17.69
C ASP A 83 -9.05 -8.80 17.70
N GLY A 84 -10.13 -9.52 17.33
CA GLY A 84 -11.50 -8.98 17.37
C GLY A 84 -11.86 -8.10 16.18
N PRO A 85 -13.16 -7.88 15.94
CA PRO A 85 -13.61 -6.96 14.92
C PRO A 85 -13.20 -5.54 15.36
N ASP A 86 -12.45 -4.83 14.52
CA ASP A 86 -12.22 -3.41 14.60
C ASP A 86 -11.15 -2.92 15.60
N ASP A 87 -9.94 -3.50 15.63
CA ASP A 87 -8.80 -2.79 16.21
C ASP A 87 -8.30 -1.73 15.19
N PRO A 88 -8.58 -0.42 15.41
CA PRO A 88 -8.15 0.61 14.48
C PRO A 88 -6.64 0.85 14.50
N TYR A 89 -5.92 0.22 15.45
CA TYR A 89 -4.50 0.40 15.69
C TYR A 89 -3.64 -0.71 15.11
N SER A 90 -4.25 -1.79 14.56
CA SER A 90 -3.50 -2.91 14.01
C SER A 90 -4.27 -3.57 12.87
N ALA A 91 -3.57 -3.84 11.76
CA ALA A 91 -4.11 -4.57 10.63
C ALA A 91 -3.03 -5.43 9.97
N TRP A 92 -3.43 -6.55 9.38
CA TRP A 92 -2.54 -7.38 8.59
C TRP A 92 -3.28 -8.01 7.40
N PHE A 93 -2.52 -8.40 6.37
CA PHE A 93 -3.02 -9.21 5.27
C PHE A 93 -1.98 -10.24 4.83
N GLU A 94 -2.46 -11.30 4.20
CA GLU A 94 -1.65 -12.27 3.48
C GLU A 94 -2.16 -12.41 2.05
N THR A 95 -1.24 -12.49 1.10
CA THR A 95 -1.54 -12.77 -0.31
C THR A 95 -0.45 -13.66 -0.89
N SER A 96 -0.77 -14.42 -1.94
CA SER A 96 0.18 -15.32 -2.56
C SER A 96 0.08 -15.32 -4.08
N THR A 97 1.14 -15.78 -4.73
CA THR A 97 1.20 -16.03 -6.16
C THR A 97 2.03 -17.26 -6.45
N THR A 98 1.87 -17.83 -7.62
CA THR A 98 2.60 -19.04 -8.03
C THR A 98 3.25 -18.85 -9.39
N GLY A 99 4.56 -19.03 -9.46
CA GLY A 99 5.29 -19.22 -10.70
C GLY A 99 5.16 -20.67 -11.17
N VAL A 100 4.55 -20.88 -12.33
CA VAL A 100 4.36 -22.21 -12.91
C VAL A 100 5.43 -22.46 -13.96
N TYR A 101 6.19 -23.55 -13.82
CA TYR A 101 7.19 -23.92 -14.82
C TYR A 101 6.52 -24.34 -16.13
N SER A 102 6.83 -23.63 -17.22
CA SER A 102 6.15 -23.81 -18.51
C SER A 102 7.07 -23.94 -19.72
N ASP A 103 8.38 -24.23 -19.51
CA ASP A 103 9.30 -24.44 -20.64
C ASP A 103 8.92 -25.73 -21.39
N PRO A 104 8.40 -25.64 -22.64
CA PRO A 104 7.96 -26.80 -23.41
C PRO A 104 9.13 -27.65 -23.93
N THR A 105 10.37 -27.13 -23.83
CA THR A 105 11.59 -27.83 -24.32
C THR A 105 12.32 -28.59 -23.22
N ALA A 106 11.92 -28.36 -21.93
CA ALA A 106 12.56 -29.00 -20.80
C ALA A 106 12.26 -30.52 -20.77
N LYS A 107 13.28 -31.31 -20.47
CA LYS A 107 13.15 -32.77 -20.33
C LYS A 107 12.44 -33.16 -19.01
N ALA A 108 12.37 -32.27 -18.05
CA ALA A 108 11.66 -32.47 -16.80
C ALA A 108 11.01 -31.12 -16.37
N LYS A 109 9.79 -31.19 -15.84
CA LYS A 109 9.11 -30.03 -15.25
C LYS A 109 9.78 -29.71 -13.90
N GLY A 110 10.17 -28.44 -13.70
CA GLY A 110 10.55 -27.94 -12.39
C GLY A 110 9.33 -27.85 -11.44
N PRO A 111 9.53 -27.84 -10.11
CA PRO A 111 8.45 -27.60 -9.17
C PRO A 111 7.91 -26.18 -9.34
N ASP A 112 6.59 -26.00 -9.11
CA ASP A 112 6.01 -24.68 -9.06
C ASP A 112 6.60 -23.90 -7.87
N ILE A 113 6.81 -22.59 -8.03
CA ILE A 113 7.33 -21.72 -6.96
C ILE A 113 6.15 -20.95 -6.39
N LEU A 114 5.80 -21.25 -5.13
CA LEU A 114 4.82 -20.48 -4.38
C LEU A 114 5.54 -19.31 -3.71
N VAL A 115 4.95 -18.11 -3.82
CA VAL A 115 5.41 -16.90 -3.14
C VAL A 115 4.26 -16.39 -2.28
N SER A 116 4.56 -16.07 -1.02
CA SER A 116 3.65 -15.48 -0.05
C SER A 116 4.16 -14.11 0.39
N LEU A 117 3.29 -13.13 0.48
CA LEU A 117 3.52 -11.83 1.09
C LEU A 117 2.59 -11.71 2.30
N VAL A 118 3.17 -11.53 3.48
CA VAL A 118 2.47 -11.13 4.70
C VAL A 118 2.87 -9.70 5.00
N SER A 119 1.89 -8.82 5.21
CA SER A 119 2.14 -7.45 5.64
C SER A 119 1.32 -7.12 6.88
N LYS A 120 1.94 -6.39 7.79
CA LYS A 120 1.34 -5.91 9.03
C LYS A 120 1.64 -4.43 9.22
N ALA A 121 0.66 -3.70 9.73
CA ALA A 121 0.83 -2.33 10.20
C ALA A 121 0.18 -2.19 11.58
N GLU A 122 0.85 -1.53 12.52
CA GLU A 122 0.35 -1.31 13.87
C GLU A 122 0.82 0.02 14.46
N SER A 123 -0.04 0.67 15.23
CA SER A 123 0.31 1.81 16.08
C SER A 123 0.28 1.34 17.54
N SER A 124 1.44 0.99 18.08
CA SER A 124 1.61 0.56 19.47
C SER A 124 1.92 1.71 20.41
N SER A 125 2.52 2.78 19.90
CA SER A 125 2.94 3.99 20.62
C SER A 125 2.25 5.24 20.09
N GLU A 126 2.24 6.30 20.87
CA GLU A 126 1.72 7.62 20.46
C GLU A 126 2.58 8.20 19.36
N GLY A 127 1.97 8.66 18.27
CA GLY A 127 2.68 9.28 17.15
C GLY A 127 3.45 8.32 16.25
N GLU A 128 3.27 6.99 16.37
CA GLU A 128 4.08 6.02 15.63
C GLU A 128 3.23 4.98 14.88
N ILE A 129 3.71 4.58 13.72
CA ILE A 129 3.25 3.38 12.99
C ILE A 129 4.46 2.51 12.68
N ARG A 130 4.41 1.25 13.09
CA ARG A 130 5.32 0.18 12.66
C ARG A 130 4.71 -0.56 11.49
N ALA A 131 5.45 -0.66 10.39
CA ALA A 131 5.04 -1.34 9.17
C ALA A 131 6.01 -2.49 8.86
N GLN A 132 5.46 -3.68 8.63
CA GLN A 132 6.23 -4.90 8.40
C GLN A 132 5.80 -5.59 7.12
N SER A 133 6.74 -6.23 6.45
CA SER A 133 6.52 -7.03 5.26
C SER A 133 7.44 -8.25 5.29
N PHE A 134 6.86 -9.42 5.03
CA PHE A 134 7.55 -10.71 4.94
C PHE A 134 7.20 -11.33 3.60
N LEU A 135 8.16 -11.33 2.69
CA LEU A 135 8.03 -11.95 1.37
C LEU A 135 8.83 -13.24 1.35
N GLU A 136 8.16 -14.37 1.14
CA GLU A 136 8.79 -15.70 1.14
C GLU A 136 8.44 -16.46 -0.13
N ALA A 137 9.40 -17.24 -0.63
CA ALA A 137 9.22 -18.15 -1.75
C ALA A 137 9.72 -19.56 -1.42
N THR A 138 9.11 -20.58 -2.01
CA THR A 138 9.52 -21.97 -1.83
C THR A 138 10.86 -22.31 -2.50
N SER A 139 11.38 -21.43 -3.35
CA SER A 139 12.69 -21.53 -3.99
C SER A 139 13.28 -20.15 -4.25
N PRO A 140 14.61 -20.02 -4.36
CA PRO A 140 15.24 -18.74 -4.66
C PRO A 140 14.73 -18.12 -5.96
N CYS A 141 14.41 -16.83 -5.91
CA CYS A 141 13.99 -16.01 -7.04
C CYS A 141 15.12 -15.07 -7.45
N PRO A 142 15.29 -14.79 -8.76
CA PRO A 142 16.33 -13.89 -9.26
C PRO A 142 16.31 -12.50 -8.62
N GLN A 143 15.11 -11.98 -8.32
CA GLN A 143 14.94 -10.72 -7.62
C GLN A 143 13.63 -10.74 -6.84
N MET A 144 13.67 -10.20 -5.62
CA MET A 144 12.53 -9.85 -4.79
C MET A 144 12.65 -8.39 -4.39
N THR A 145 11.53 -7.67 -4.40
CA THR A 145 11.48 -6.27 -3.98
C THR A 145 10.25 -6.01 -3.13
N THR A 146 10.35 -5.10 -2.19
CA THR A 146 9.21 -4.63 -1.39
C THR A 146 9.24 -3.11 -1.28
N LEU A 147 8.06 -2.50 -1.39
CA LEU A 147 7.85 -1.06 -1.20
C LEU A 147 6.70 -0.88 -0.21
N ILE A 148 6.95 -0.12 0.87
CA ILE A 148 5.95 0.32 1.83
C ILE A 148 5.79 1.84 1.68
N ILE A 149 4.56 2.33 1.65
CA ILE A 149 4.22 3.76 1.58
C ILE A 149 3.24 4.06 2.70
N VAL A 150 3.59 5.03 3.55
CA VAL A 150 2.71 5.58 4.59
C VAL A 150 2.25 6.96 4.16
N TYR A 151 0.95 7.18 4.09
CA TYR A 151 0.36 8.45 3.68
C TYR A 151 -0.93 8.75 4.47
N ASP A 152 -1.22 10.04 4.63
CA ASP A 152 -2.35 10.52 5.40
C ASP A 152 -3.67 10.49 4.60
N ASN A 153 -4.75 10.93 5.23
CA ASN A 153 -6.08 11.01 4.62
C ASN A 153 -6.20 12.07 3.51
N THR A 154 -5.22 12.98 3.38
CA THR A 154 -5.11 13.94 2.28
C THR A 154 -4.28 13.40 1.12
N SER A 155 -3.79 12.17 1.25
CA SER A 155 -2.90 11.48 0.30
C SER A 155 -1.48 12.06 0.25
N LYS A 156 -1.08 12.83 1.27
CA LYS A 156 0.31 13.27 1.47
C LYS A 156 1.15 12.09 1.93
N VAL A 157 2.24 11.81 1.22
CA VAL A 157 3.20 10.78 1.62
C VAL A 157 4.02 11.28 2.79
N GLU A 158 3.96 10.57 3.92
CA GLU A 158 4.75 10.85 5.10
C GLU A 158 6.07 10.10 5.09
N LYS A 159 6.05 8.84 4.63
CA LYS A 159 7.26 8.02 4.55
C LYS A 159 7.13 6.92 3.51
N THR A 160 8.28 6.55 2.94
CA THR A 160 8.41 5.37 2.07
C THR A 160 9.60 4.53 2.51
N PHE A 161 9.50 3.21 2.30
CA PHE A 161 10.58 2.27 2.55
C PHE A 161 10.66 1.30 1.37
N TYR A 162 11.85 1.07 0.89
CA TYR A 162 12.12 0.15 -0.22
C TYR A 162 13.27 -0.76 0.13
N ASP A 163 13.14 -2.04 -0.19
CA ASP A 163 14.20 -3.02 -0.10
C ASP A 163 14.15 -4.00 -1.27
N SER A 164 15.31 -4.53 -1.63
CA SER A 164 15.44 -5.50 -2.72
C SER A 164 16.59 -6.46 -2.47
N ASP A 165 16.39 -7.73 -2.81
CA ASP A 165 17.45 -8.73 -2.77
C ASP A 165 17.39 -9.62 -4.02
N SER A 166 18.53 -10.22 -4.36
CA SER A 166 18.72 -11.04 -5.54
C SER A 166 19.13 -12.46 -5.19
N ASN A 167 18.60 -13.44 -5.95
CA ASN A 167 18.85 -14.86 -5.72
C ASN A 167 18.50 -15.32 -4.31
N THR A 168 17.42 -14.76 -3.77
CA THR A 168 16.90 -15.03 -2.44
C THR A 168 15.55 -15.72 -2.48
N ASN A 169 15.17 -16.37 -1.39
CA ASN A 169 13.82 -16.90 -1.19
C ASN A 169 13.08 -16.21 -0.05
N SER A 170 13.66 -15.14 0.53
CA SER A 170 13.00 -14.33 1.55
C SER A 170 13.50 -12.90 1.51
N LEU A 171 12.59 -11.96 1.76
CA LEU A 171 12.87 -10.54 1.96
C LEU A 171 11.98 -10.05 3.10
N GLU A 172 12.59 -9.45 4.12
CA GLU A 172 11.89 -8.94 5.30
C GLU A 172 12.17 -7.45 5.45
N MET A 173 11.11 -6.69 5.75
CA MET A 173 11.20 -5.27 6.08
C MET A 173 10.42 -5.02 7.37
N ASP A 174 11.01 -4.26 8.31
CA ASP A 174 10.41 -3.91 9.61
C ASP A 174 10.82 -2.48 9.93
N GLU A 175 9.92 -1.54 9.71
CA GLU A 175 10.20 -0.12 9.72
C GLU A 175 9.19 0.64 10.59
N THR A 176 9.63 1.76 11.17
CA THR A 176 8.79 2.63 11.99
C THR A 176 8.76 4.05 11.43
N VAL A 177 7.57 4.62 11.37
CA VAL A 177 7.33 6.04 11.07
C VAL A 177 6.97 6.72 12.38
N GLU A 178 7.69 7.76 12.70
CA GLU A 178 7.53 8.58 13.90
C GLU A 178 6.94 9.96 13.54
N ASP A 179 6.61 10.76 14.55
CA ASP A 179 6.12 12.14 14.44
C ASP A 179 4.78 12.25 13.69
N LEU A 180 3.96 11.22 13.73
CA LEU A 180 2.62 11.22 13.16
C LEU A 180 1.59 11.84 14.13
N GLU A 181 0.50 12.40 13.58
CA GLU A 181 -0.54 13.02 14.37
C GLU A 181 -1.44 11.97 15.05
N SER A 182 -1.48 11.98 16.39
CA SER A 182 -2.33 11.06 17.19
C SER A 182 -3.81 11.28 16.88
N GLY A 183 -4.55 10.19 16.78
CA GLY A 183 -5.98 10.20 16.45
C GLY A 183 -6.28 10.31 14.95
N MET A 184 -5.27 10.54 14.10
CA MET A 184 -5.43 10.55 12.65
C MET A 184 -5.35 9.15 12.06
N GLU A 185 -6.13 8.92 10.99
CA GLU A 185 -6.06 7.72 10.18
C GLU A 185 -5.01 7.88 9.07
N TYR A 186 -4.11 6.93 8.99
CA TYR A 186 -3.12 6.78 7.93
C TYR A 186 -3.39 5.54 7.10
N ARG A 187 -2.93 5.57 5.88
CA ARG A 187 -2.93 4.41 4.99
C ARG A 187 -1.51 3.92 4.83
N VAL A 188 -1.35 2.61 5.03
CA VAL A 188 -0.06 1.93 4.84
C VAL A 188 -0.23 0.94 3.71
N THR A 189 0.32 1.23 2.53
CA THR A 189 0.35 0.29 1.43
C THR A 189 1.64 -0.51 1.47
N CYS A 190 1.53 -1.81 1.23
CA CYS A 190 2.68 -2.68 1.03
C CYS A 190 2.52 -3.38 -0.31
N THR A 191 3.52 -3.27 -1.17
CA THR A 191 3.58 -4.00 -2.44
C THR A 191 4.91 -4.71 -2.60
N ALA A 192 4.89 -5.93 -3.09
CA ALA A 192 6.07 -6.71 -3.37
C ALA A 192 6.04 -7.23 -4.79
N THR A 193 7.20 -7.24 -5.44
CA THR A 193 7.37 -7.79 -6.78
C THR A 193 8.42 -8.90 -6.74
N VAL A 194 8.14 -10.00 -7.40
CA VAL A 194 9.04 -11.13 -7.53
C VAL A 194 9.30 -11.45 -8.99
N THR A 195 10.56 -11.62 -9.35
CA THR A 195 10.98 -12.16 -10.64
C THR A 195 11.21 -13.65 -10.50
N PHE A 196 10.51 -14.46 -11.28
CA PHE A 196 10.70 -15.91 -11.31
C PHE A 196 11.89 -16.29 -12.21
N PRO A 197 12.53 -17.45 -11.98
CA PRO A 197 13.57 -17.96 -12.86
C PRO A 197 13.08 -18.14 -14.30
N ALA A 198 14.00 -18.19 -15.26
CA ALA A 198 13.66 -18.43 -16.66
C ALA A 198 12.86 -19.74 -16.84
N GLY A 199 11.84 -19.70 -17.67
CA GLY A 199 10.93 -20.84 -17.92
C GLY A 199 9.70 -20.88 -17.01
N TYR A 200 9.53 -19.91 -16.11
CA TYR A 200 8.32 -19.77 -15.29
C TYR A 200 7.35 -18.72 -15.86
N VAL A 201 6.06 -18.92 -15.59
CA VAL A 201 4.97 -18.02 -15.98
C VAL A 201 4.11 -17.73 -14.75
N PRO A 202 3.83 -16.45 -14.45
CA PRO A 202 4.36 -15.26 -15.12
C PRO A 202 5.86 -15.07 -14.85
N PRO A 203 6.62 -14.36 -15.69
CA PRO A 203 8.03 -14.08 -15.43
C PRO A 203 8.25 -13.14 -14.25
N VAL A 204 7.28 -12.23 -14.03
CA VAL A 204 7.22 -11.30 -12.89
C VAL A 204 5.80 -11.32 -12.32
N ALA A 205 5.68 -11.28 -11.01
CA ALA A 205 4.40 -11.11 -10.33
C ALA A 205 4.52 -10.05 -9.24
N THR A 206 3.44 -9.28 -9.06
CA THR A 206 3.32 -8.30 -8.00
C THR A 206 2.13 -8.63 -7.12
N ARG A 207 2.29 -8.44 -5.81
CA ARG A 207 1.25 -8.60 -4.80
C ARG A 207 1.33 -7.45 -3.81
N GLY A 208 0.18 -7.07 -3.26
CA GLY A 208 0.15 -6.01 -2.26
C GLY A 208 -1.23 -5.80 -1.67
N GLY A 209 -1.31 -4.84 -0.78
CA GLY A 209 -2.53 -4.44 -0.10
C GLY A 209 -2.37 -3.13 0.65
N VAL A 210 -3.45 -2.70 1.29
CA VAL A 210 -3.51 -1.47 2.07
C VAL A 210 -4.07 -1.74 3.46
N HIS A 211 -3.46 -1.14 4.45
CA HIS A 211 -3.94 -1.07 5.83
C HIS A 211 -4.46 0.35 6.12
N TYR A 212 -5.47 0.45 6.97
CA TYR A 212 -5.98 1.69 7.52
C TYR A 212 -5.70 1.66 9.02
N ILE A 213 -4.84 2.55 9.50
CA ILE A 213 -4.35 2.56 10.88
C ILE A 213 -4.62 3.91 11.50
N THR A 214 -5.29 3.93 12.64
CA THR A 214 -5.39 5.12 13.49
C THR A 214 -4.16 5.19 14.39
N VAL A 215 -3.50 6.34 14.43
CA VAL A 215 -2.34 6.56 15.31
C VAL A 215 -2.81 6.79 16.75
N LYS A 216 -2.16 6.12 17.70
CA LYS A 216 -2.42 6.32 19.14
C LYS A 216 -1.99 7.66 19.65
#